data_c26ef01d4cbd3bf8138687d585a4870d
#
_entry.id   c26ef01d4cbd3bf8138687d585a4870d
#
_cell.length_a   1.000
_cell.length_b   1.000
_cell.length_c   1.000
_cell.angle_alpha   90.00
_cell.angle_beta   90.00
_cell.angle_gamma   90.00
#
_symmetry.space_group_name_H-M   'P 1'
#
loop_
_entity.id
_entity.type
_entity.pdbx_description
1 polymer ?
#
loop_
_entity_poly.entity_id
_entity_poly.type
_entity_poly.pdbx_seq_one_letter_code
_entity_poly.pdbx_strand_id
1 'polypeptide(L)'
;MDVSVGDLRKNFGRVTALQGVTLTVAGGEFFAILGPSGAGKTTLLRIIAGIERPDGGAVRLGGRDVAALPVRARNTAMVFQTFALYPHLTTFENLAYPLREQHTPRAEIARRVNEIAEMLRLSHTLARRPGTLSGGEQQRCAIGRALIRRPHLLLLDEPLTNLDAKLRHDTRAEFKRLHRELGSTTIIYATPDQLEALSMGQRIGVLRAGRIVQIDAPDALYRTPGDDFVAGLVGDPPINLLPGTLRATPAGSRIDLPFMGIDARPWHGTLDGFGAGTRLTVGLRPQAIHPVAAVPDGPAFTARVFLTEPLGDVTILDILAHGGTRLRMVLPQEQAWRIAVDDTIDCTVDADQICLFAHETGTAIPRDGTAAAG
;
A
#
# COMPACT_ATOMS: atom_id res chain seq x y z
N MET A 1 13.33 17.44 0.22
CA MET A 1 12.37 18.52 0.55
C MET A 1 11.20 17.88 1.26
N ASP A 2 10.92 18.29 2.49
CA ASP A 2 9.77 17.81 3.26
C ASP A 2 8.44 18.31 2.67
N VAL A 3 7.39 17.51 2.86
CA VAL A 3 6.02 17.82 2.44
C VAL A 3 5.12 17.73 3.67
N SER A 4 4.32 18.76 3.91
CA SER A 4 3.31 18.77 4.96
C SER A 4 1.95 19.16 4.38
N VAL A 5 0.96 18.34 4.66
CA VAL A 5 -0.43 18.53 4.27
C VAL A 5 -1.26 18.57 5.55
N GLY A 6 -2.05 19.63 5.74
CA GLY A 6 -2.87 19.81 6.93
C GLY A 6 -4.34 20.05 6.59
N ASP A 7 -5.22 19.20 7.12
CA ASP A 7 -6.69 19.25 6.98
C ASP A 7 -7.19 19.50 5.54
N LEU A 8 -6.57 18.82 4.56
CA LEU A 8 -6.83 19.06 3.15
C LEU A 8 -8.20 18.55 2.74
N ARG A 9 -9.02 19.43 2.16
CA ARG A 9 -10.40 19.13 1.74
C ARG A 9 -10.59 19.44 0.27
N LYS A 10 -11.35 18.59 -0.43
CA LYS A 10 -11.70 18.79 -1.85
C LYS A 10 -13.02 18.13 -2.21
N ASN A 11 -13.88 18.91 -2.86
CA ASN A 11 -15.14 18.45 -3.42
C ASN A 11 -15.18 18.70 -4.93
N PHE A 12 -15.78 17.79 -5.66
CA PHE A 12 -16.15 17.94 -7.06
C PHE A 12 -17.67 17.82 -7.19
N GLY A 13 -18.35 18.95 -7.18
CA GLY A 13 -19.80 18.98 -7.11
C GLY A 13 -20.31 18.27 -5.85
N ARG A 14 -21.01 17.13 -6.02
CA ARG A 14 -21.53 16.33 -4.90
C ARG A 14 -20.56 15.27 -4.37
N VAL A 15 -19.42 15.08 -5.03
CA VAL A 15 -18.44 14.06 -4.65
C VAL A 15 -17.38 14.68 -3.76
N THR A 16 -17.25 14.21 -2.54
CA THR A 16 -16.17 14.60 -1.64
C THR A 16 -14.97 13.68 -1.90
N ALA A 17 -13.93 14.26 -2.52
CA ALA A 17 -12.71 13.54 -2.87
C ALA A 17 -11.70 13.47 -1.72
N LEU A 18 -11.60 14.54 -0.91
CA LEU A 18 -10.73 14.59 0.28
C LEU A 18 -11.49 15.19 1.47
N GLN A 19 -11.33 14.60 2.65
CA GLN A 19 -12.10 14.88 3.86
C GLN A 19 -11.20 15.17 5.08
N GLY A 20 -10.29 16.15 4.94
CA GLY A 20 -9.41 16.52 6.04
C GLY A 20 -8.13 15.68 6.09
N VAL A 21 -7.52 15.43 4.93
CA VAL A 21 -6.25 14.70 4.83
C VAL A 21 -5.14 15.48 5.51
N THR A 22 -4.47 14.81 6.47
CA THR A 22 -3.27 15.32 7.15
C THR A 22 -2.16 14.29 7.05
N LEU A 23 -0.99 14.70 6.56
CA LEU A 23 0.20 13.84 6.48
C LEU A 23 1.48 14.67 6.41
N THR A 24 2.59 14.04 6.78
CA THR A 24 3.93 14.60 6.63
C THR A 24 4.84 13.58 5.95
N VAL A 25 5.68 14.05 5.02
CA VAL A 25 6.69 13.24 4.33
C VAL A 25 8.04 13.92 4.53
N ALA A 26 9.02 13.18 5.01
CA ALA A 26 10.36 13.69 5.25
C ALA A 26 11.11 13.97 3.93
N GLY A 27 12.07 14.88 3.98
CA GLY A 27 12.93 15.14 2.82
C GLY A 27 13.74 13.91 2.43
N GLY A 28 13.68 13.52 1.15
CA GLY A 28 14.36 12.32 0.63
C GLY A 28 13.64 11.00 0.92
N GLU A 29 12.45 11.03 1.54
CA GLU A 29 11.65 9.83 1.82
C GLU A 29 10.98 9.30 0.56
N PHE A 30 10.87 7.97 0.44
CA PHE A 30 9.94 7.29 -0.46
C PHE A 30 8.66 6.97 0.30
N PHE A 31 7.66 7.82 0.16
CA PHE A 31 6.36 7.68 0.81
C PHE A 31 5.33 7.11 -0.16
N ALA A 32 4.68 6.01 0.20
CA ALA A 32 3.61 5.44 -0.60
C ALA A 32 2.23 5.88 -0.08
N ILE A 33 1.27 6.10 -0.98
CA ILE A 33 -0.15 6.29 -0.68
C ILE A 33 -0.90 5.10 -1.23
N LEU A 34 -1.30 4.20 -0.35
CA LEU A 34 -2.05 2.99 -0.66
C LEU A 34 -3.55 3.23 -0.45
N GLY A 35 -4.38 2.75 -1.37
CA GLY A 35 -5.82 2.79 -1.22
C GLY A 35 -6.56 2.35 -2.48
N PRO A 36 -7.82 1.95 -2.38
CA PRO A 36 -8.60 1.49 -3.52
C PRO A 36 -8.77 2.60 -4.58
N SER A 37 -9.21 2.21 -5.77
CA SER A 37 -9.59 3.17 -6.81
C SER A 37 -10.70 4.09 -6.30
N GLY A 38 -10.58 5.39 -6.58
CA GLY A 38 -11.53 6.39 -6.09
C GLY A 38 -11.30 6.87 -4.65
N ALA A 39 -10.28 6.39 -3.92
CA ALA A 39 -10.00 6.82 -2.55
C ALA A 39 -9.55 8.29 -2.42
N GLY A 40 -9.16 8.96 -3.53
CA GLY A 40 -8.69 10.35 -3.54
C GLY A 40 -7.20 10.52 -3.81
N LYS A 41 -6.45 9.44 -4.10
CA LYS A 41 -4.99 9.45 -4.30
C LYS A 41 -4.55 10.46 -5.37
N THR A 42 -5.09 10.37 -6.57
CA THR A 42 -4.80 11.29 -7.69
C THR A 42 -5.13 12.74 -7.34
N THR A 43 -6.25 12.97 -6.65
CA THR A 43 -6.66 14.32 -6.21
C THR A 43 -5.63 14.91 -5.25
N LEU A 44 -5.17 14.12 -4.27
CA LEU A 44 -4.15 14.51 -3.31
C LEU A 44 -2.84 14.89 -4.03
N LEU A 45 -2.34 14.03 -4.95
CA LEU A 45 -1.13 14.33 -5.71
C LEU A 45 -1.28 15.60 -6.56
N ARG A 46 -2.42 15.77 -7.24
CA ARG A 46 -2.68 16.98 -8.07
C ARG A 46 -2.68 18.26 -7.25
N ILE A 47 -3.23 18.23 -6.04
CA ILE A 47 -3.21 19.38 -5.13
C ILE A 47 -1.78 19.70 -4.67
N ILE A 48 -1.00 18.68 -4.28
CA ILE A 48 0.41 18.86 -3.90
C ILE A 48 1.20 19.44 -5.08
N ALA A 49 0.97 18.95 -6.30
CA ALA A 49 1.58 19.48 -7.53
C ALA A 49 1.14 20.91 -7.86
N GLY A 50 -0.01 21.35 -7.35
CA GLY A 50 -0.61 22.66 -7.68
C GLY A 50 -1.44 22.67 -8.96
N ILE A 51 -1.76 21.51 -9.50
CA ILE A 51 -2.64 21.34 -10.68
C ILE A 51 -4.09 21.57 -10.27
N GLU A 52 -4.45 21.13 -9.06
CA GLU A 52 -5.77 21.29 -8.48
C GLU A 52 -5.71 22.19 -7.24
N ARG A 53 -6.74 22.98 -7.00
CA ARG A 53 -6.86 23.82 -5.80
C ARG A 53 -7.69 23.10 -4.74
N PRO A 54 -7.23 23.06 -3.47
CA PRO A 54 -8.06 22.56 -2.39
C PRO A 54 -9.20 23.53 -2.07
N ASP A 55 -10.27 23.02 -1.47
CA ASP A 55 -11.37 23.82 -0.94
C ASP A 55 -11.09 24.26 0.51
N GLY A 56 -10.16 23.58 1.20
CA GLY A 56 -9.70 23.92 2.54
C GLY A 56 -8.41 23.18 2.90
N GLY A 57 -7.78 23.60 3.98
CA GLY A 57 -6.49 23.08 4.43
C GLY A 57 -5.29 23.77 3.78
N ALA A 58 -4.10 23.22 4.05
CA ALA A 58 -2.84 23.81 3.58
C ALA A 58 -1.87 22.75 3.06
N VAL A 59 -1.02 23.14 2.09
CA VAL A 59 0.12 22.35 1.62
C VAL A 59 1.39 23.17 1.82
N ARG A 60 2.39 22.58 2.46
CA ARG A 60 3.71 23.19 2.63
C ARG A 60 4.78 22.30 2.02
N LEU A 61 5.70 22.92 1.29
CA LEU A 61 6.86 22.28 0.68
C LEU A 61 8.13 22.97 1.21
N GLY A 62 9.01 22.22 1.89
CA GLY A 62 10.19 22.77 2.55
C GLY A 62 9.81 23.83 3.59
N GLY A 63 8.75 23.58 4.37
CA GLY A 63 8.21 24.53 5.37
C GLY A 63 7.42 25.71 4.81
N ARG A 64 7.48 25.96 3.49
CA ARG A 64 6.83 27.09 2.83
C ARG A 64 5.42 26.73 2.37
N ASP A 65 4.41 27.55 2.69
CA ASP A 65 3.07 27.43 2.13
C ASP A 65 3.10 27.66 0.62
N VAL A 66 2.50 26.74 -0.13
CA VAL A 66 2.51 26.78 -1.60
C VAL A 66 1.14 27.06 -2.23
N ALA A 67 0.13 27.41 -1.42
CA ALA A 67 -1.24 27.62 -1.90
C ALA A 67 -1.32 28.65 -3.04
N ALA A 68 -0.58 29.76 -2.91
CA ALA A 68 -0.53 30.81 -3.91
C ALA A 68 0.52 30.59 -5.03
N LEU A 69 1.37 29.54 -4.92
CA LEU A 69 2.44 29.31 -5.88
C LEU A 69 1.91 28.58 -7.13
N PRO A 70 2.23 29.09 -8.33
CA PRO A 70 1.93 28.38 -9.56
C PRO A 70 2.77 27.09 -9.64
N VAL A 71 2.27 26.08 -10.37
CA VAL A 71 2.92 24.75 -10.54
C VAL A 71 4.41 24.85 -10.83
N ARG A 72 4.79 25.75 -11.77
CA ARG A 72 6.20 25.95 -12.19
C ARG A 72 7.14 26.40 -11.06
N ALA A 73 6.60 27.06 -10.03
CA ALA A 73 7.38 27.60 -8.92
C ALA A 73 7.54 26.63 -7.75
N ARG A 74 6.81 25.50 -7.75
CA ARG A 74 6.86 24.49 -6.67
C ARG A 74 8.08 23.58 -6.74
N ASN A 75 8.81 23.60 -7.85
CA ASN A 75 9.93 22.66 -8.13
C ASN A 75 9.58 21.18 -7.91
N THR A 76 8.38 20.83 -8.33
CA THR A 76 7.82 19.48 -8.31
C THR A 76 7.73 18.92 -9.72
N ALA A 77 7.77 17.59 -9.85
CA ALA A 77 7.45 16.91 -11.09
C ALA A 77 6.39 15.84 -10.82
N MET A 78 5.48 15.65 -11.77
CA MET A 78 4.43 14.62 -11.66
C MET A 78 4.45 13.74 -12.91
N VAL A 79 4.40 12.43 -12.67
CA VAL A 79 4.19 11.40 -13.70
C VAL A 79 2.75 10.89 -13.54
N PHE A 80 1.98 11.00 -14.61
CA PHE A 80 0.58 10.58 -14.66
C PHE A 80 0.46 9.10 -15.06
N GLN A 81 -0.63 8.48 -14.70
CA GLN A 81 -0.97 7.10 -15.06
C GLN A 81 -0.88 6.81 -16.57
N THR A 82 -1.21 7.78 -17.43
CA THR A 82 -1.19 7.67 -18.89
C THR A 82 0.17 8.03 -19.51
N PHE A 83 1.22 8.22 -18.69
CA PHE A 83 2.56 8.69 -19.09
C PHE A 83 2.58 10.08 -19.75
N ALA A 84 1.54 10.48 -20.45
CA ALA A 84 1.36 11.78 -21.11
C ALA A 84 2.56 12.20 -21.99
N LEU A 85 3.19 11.26 -22.71
CA LEU A 85 4.28 11.54 -23.62
C LEU A 85 3.74 12.31 -24.85
N TYR A 86 4.58 13.16 -25.43
CA TYR A 86 4.27 13.85 -26.68
C TYR A 86 4.46 12.90 -27.86
N PRO A 87 3.38 12.42 -28.54
CA PRO A 87 3.46 11.33 -29.48
C PRO A 87 4.22 11.68 -30.77
N HIS A 88 4.29 12.95 -31.13
CA HIS A 88 4.97 13.48 -32.31
C HIS A 88 6.47 13.74 -32.08
N LEU A 89 6.93 13.75 -30.85
CA LEU A 89 8.33 13.92 -30.45
C LEU A 89 9.01 12.57 -30.25
N THR A 90 10.32 12.50 -30.57
CA THR A 90 11.15 11.35 -30.24
C THR A 90 11.36 11.23 -28.73
N THR A 91 11.96 10.12 -28.26
CA THR A 91 12.37 9.94 -26.86
C THR A 91 13.32 11.05 -26.43
N PHE A 92 14.34 11.36 -27.25
CA PHE A 92 15.26 12.48 -26.99
C PHE A 92 14.50 13.78 -26.79
N GLU A 93 13.58 14.10 -27.70
CA GLU A 93 12.81 15.34 -27.67
C GLU A 93 11.84 15.42 -26.49
N ASN A 94 11.20 14.30 -26.13
CA ASN A 94 10.38 14.21 -24.90
C ASN A 94 11.21 14.52 -23.66
N LEU A 95 12.40 13.94 -23.55
CA LEU A 95 13.32 14.22 -22.42
C LEU A 95 13.83 15.65 -22.46
N ALA A 96 14.17 16.18 -23.63
CA ALA A 96 14.71 17.54 -23.80
C ALA A 96 13.68 18.65 -23.58
N TYR A 97 12.39 18.34 -23.76
CA TYR A 97 11.32 19.35 -23.78
C TYR A 97 11.33 20.27 -22.56
N PRO A 98 11.38 19.79 -21.30
CA PRO A 98 11.37 20.66 -20.13
C PRO A 98 12.57 21.62 -20.04
N LEU A 99 13.72 21.21 -20.57
CA LEU A 99 14.93 22.04 -20.59
C LEU A 99 14.88 23.09 -21.71
N ARG A 100 14.25 22.77 -22.85
CA ARG A 100 13.99 23.73 -23.92
C ARG A 100 13.10 24.88 -23.45
N GLU A 101 12.03 24.55 -22.70
CA GLU A 101 11.14 25.53 -22.08
C GLU A 101 11.87 26.44 -21.06
N GLN A 102 12.97 25.96 -20.48
CA GLN A 102 13.85 26.72 -19.58
C GLN A 102 14.95 27.50 -20.34
N HIS A 103 14.93 27.48 -21.67
CA HIS A 103 15.97 28.12 -22.51
C HIS A 103 17.39 27.61 -22.22
N THR A 104 17.54 26.34 -21.80
CA THR A 104 18.83 25.71 -21.51
C THR A 104 19.66 25.61 -22.81
N PRO A 105 20.98 25.86 -22.78
CA PRO A 105 21.85 25.72 -23.94
C PRO A 105 21.82 24.31 -24.55
N ARG A 106 21.88 24.21 -25.89
CA ARG A 106 21.79 22.92 -26.62
C ARG A 106 22.79 21.86 -26.15
N ALA A 107 24.04 22.25 -25.89
CA ALA A 107 25.08 21.34 -25.41
C ALA A 107 24.73 20.75 -24.05
N GLU A 108 24.20 21.56 -23.14
CA GLU A 108 23.75 21.11 -21.80
C GLU A 108 22.52 20.20 -21.89
N ILE A 109 21.56 20.51 -22.78
CA ILE A 109 20.41 19.62 -23.06
C ILE A 109 20.91 18.25 -23.50
N ALA A 110 21.80 18.19 -24.49
CA ALA A 110 22.32 16.91 -25.00
C ALA A 110 23.02 16.11 -23.88
N ARG A 111 23.85 16.76 -23.06
CA ARG A 111 24.53 16.13 -21.93
C ARG A 111 23.53 15.53 -20.94
N ARG A 112 22.55 16.32 -20.45
CA ARG A 112 21.56 15.85 -19.46
C ARG A 112 20.64 14.77 -20.02
N VAL A 113 20.23 14.86 -21.31
CA VAL A 113 19.41 13.83 -21.93
C VAL A 113 20.17 12.51 -21.98
N ASN A 114 21.46 12.51 -22.37
CA ASN A 114 22.26 11.29 -22.39
C ASN A 114 22.46 10.70 -20.98
N GLU A 115 22.75 11.53 -19.97
CA GLU A 115 22.87 11.09 -18.57
C GLU A 115 21.57 10.40 -18.07
N ILE A 116 20.41 11.01 -18.29
CA ILE A 116 19.11 10.45 -17.91
C ILE A 116 18.78 9.19 -18.74
N ALA A 117 19.08 9.20 -20.03
CA ALA A 117 18.85 8.03 -20.89
C ALA A 117 19.70 6.82 -20.48
N GLU A 118 20.95 7.05 -20.08
CA GLU A 118 21.81 6.00 -19.55
C GLU A 118 21.30 5.47 -18.21
N MET A 119 20.99 6.36 -17.25
CA MET A 119 20.43 6.01 -15.93
C MET A 119 19.17 5.13 -16.08
N LEU A 120 18.28 5.49 -17.02
CA LEU A 120 17.00 4.80 -17.24
C LEU A 120 17.05 3.73 -18.33
N ARG A 121 18.25 3.38 -18.84
CA ARG A 121 18.45 2.38 -19.91
C ARG A 121 17.63 2.65 -21.16
N LEU A 122 17.58 3.92 -21.59
CA LEU A 122 16.84 4.40 -22.75
C LEU A 122 17.74 4.82 -23.93
N SER A 123 19.06 4.73 -23.82
CA SER A 123 20.00 5.24 -24.82
C SER A 123 19.73 4.70 -26.22
N HIS A 124 19.31 3.43 -26.34
CA HIS A 124 18.97 2.78 -27.61
C HIS A 124 17.63 3.24 -28.22
N THR A 125 16.82 4.01 -27.47
CA THR A 125 15.49 4.47 -27.89
C THR A 125 15.45 5.92 -28.28
N LEU A 126 16.53 6.69 -28.11
CA LEU A 126 16.52 8.15 -28.21
C LEU A 126 15.96 8.69 -29.54
N ALA A 127 16.17 8.00 -30.66
CA ALA A 127 15.63 8.38 -31.97
C ALA A 127 14.19 7.88 -32.23
N ARG A 128 13.63 7.04 -31.33
CA ARG A 128 12.31 6.41 -31.50
C ARG A 128 11.19 7.31 -30.94
N ARG A 129 9.99 7.20 -31.53
CA ARG A 129 8.78 7.88 -31.04
C ARG A 129 8.02 7.00 -30.04
N PRO A 130 7.20 7.59 -29.12
CA PRO A 130 6.46 6.86 -28.11
C PRO A 130 5.66 5.65 -28.61
N GLY A 131 4.98 5.77 -29.76
CA GLY A 131 4.20 4.67 -30.35
C GLY A 131 4.99 3.44 -30.77
N THR A 132 6.34 3.53 -30.82
CA THR A 132 7.23 2.39 -31.15
C THR A 132 7.97 1.86 -29.91
N LEU A 133 7.73 2.42 -28.75
CA LEU A 133 8.31 2.00 -27.48
C LEU A 133 7.44 0.94 -26.79
N SER A 134 8.07 0.01 -26.07
CA SER A 134 7.35 -0.85 -25.13
C SER A 134 6.75 -0.04 -23.98
N GLY A 135 5.75 -0.58 -23.26
CA GLY A 135 5.15 0.09 -22.12
C GLY A 135 6.17 0.54 -21.06
N GLY A 136 7.15 -0.32 -20.74
CA GLY A 136 8.22 0.03 -19.81
C GLY A 136 9.16 1.12 -20.32
N GLU A 137 9.47 1.16 -21.64
CA GLU A 137 10.26 2.23 -22.24
C GLU A 137 9.50 3.56 -22.22
N GLN A 138 8.18 3.54 -22.49
CA GLN A 138 7.32 4.73 -22.39
C GLN A 138 7.29 5.27 -20.95
N GLN A 139 7.13 4.40 -19.98
CA GLN A 139 7.14 4.75 -18.56
C GLN A 139 8.48 5.36 -18.15
N ARG A 140 9.61 4.70 -18.47
CA ARG A 140 10.94 5.24 -18.17
C ARG A 140 11.17 6.60 -18.86
N CYS A 141 10.68 6.77 -20.08
CA CYS A 141 10.74 8.06 -20.76
C CYS A 141 9.93 9.14 -20.02
N ALA A 142 8.74 8.83 -19.51
CA ALA A 142 7.93 9.77 -18.72
C ALA A 142 8.62 10.16 -17.40
N ILE A 143 9.21 9.18 -16.72
CA ILE A 143 10.00 9.40 -15.50
C ILE A 143 11.23 10.26 -15.82
N GLY A 144 11.97 9.95 -16.89
CA GLY A 144 13.14 10.73 -17.33
C GLY A 144 12.78 12.17 -17.62
N ARG A 145 11.66 12.40 -18.33
CA ARG A 145 11.16 13.76 -18.58
C ARG A 145 10.83 14.53 -17.29
N ALA A 146 10.34 13.83 -16.25
CA ALA A 146 10.09 14.43 -14.95
C ALA A 146 11.41 14.75 -14.21
N LEU A 147 12.37 13.84 -14.24
CA LEU A 147 13.63 13.91 -13.50
C LEU A 147 14.66 14.88 -14.10
N ILE A 148 14.62 15.12 -15.41
CA ILE A 148 15.65 15.92 -16.11
C ILE A 148 15.79 17.34 -15.57
N ARG A 149 14.73 17.85 -14.92
CA ARG A 149 14.72 19.13 -14.22
C ARG A 149 15.31 19.09 -12.81
N ARG A 150 15.72 17.88 -12.33
CA ARG A 150 16.18 17.66 -10.96
C ARG A 150 15.18 18.19 -9.92
N PRO A 151 13.93 17.70 -9.90
CA PRO A 151 12.92 18.16 -8.96
C PRO A 151 13.31 17.75 -7.54
N HIS A 152 12.91 18.56 -6.55
CA HIS A 152 13.05 18.19 -5.14
C HIS A 152 11.94 17.21 -4.68
N LEU A 153 10.80 17.20 -5.38
CA LEU A 153 9.66 16.32 -5.12
C LEU A 153 9.19 15.68 -6.43
N LEU A 154 9.15 14.36 -6.46
CA LEU A 154 8.61 13.56 -7.55
C LEU A 154 7.29 12.92 -7.09
N LEU A 155 6.22 13.19 -7.82
CA LEU A 155 4.88 12.66 -7.60
C LEU A 155 4.56 11.62 -8.67
N LEU A 156 4.23 10.41 -8.27
CA LEU A 156 3.96 9.28 -9.15
C LEU A 156 2.54 8.79 -8.93
N ASP A 157 1.69 8.95 -9.94
CA ASP A 157 0.27 8.60 -9.88
C ASP A 157 0.03 7.30 -10.63
N GLU A 158 -0.05 6.18 -9.89
CA GLU A 158 -0.27 4.82 -10.39
C GLU A 158 0.60 4.45 -11.62
N PRO A 159 1.92 4.66 -11.57
CA PRO A 159 2.75 4.60 -12.77
C PRO A 159 2.94 3.18 -13.33
N LEU A 160 2.63 2.12 -12.58
CA LEU A 160 2.80 0.72 -12.99
C LEU A 160 1.50 0.05 -13.45
N THR A 161 0.35 0.68 -13.31
CA THR A 161 -0.97 0.07 -13.53
C THR A 161 -1.13 -0.48 -14.97
N ASN A 162 -0.53 0.18 -15.96
CA ASN A 162 -0.65 -0.18 -17.37
C ASN A 162 0.43 -1.16 -17.87
N LEU A 163 1.20 -1.79 -16.96
CA LEU A 163 2.26 -2.74 -17.30
C LEU A 163 1.82 -4.17 -17.00
N ASP A 164 2.36 -5.14 -17.77
CA ASP A 164 2.21 -6.55 -17.45
C ASP A 164 2.93 -6.94 -16.15
N ALA A 165 2.56 -8.09 -15.56
CA ALA A 165 3.03 -8.51 -14.24
C ALA A 165 4.57 -8.64 -14.15
N LYS A 166 5.22 -9.17 -15.18
CA LYS A 166 6.68 -9.34 -15.22
C LYS A 166 7.38 -7.99 -15.25
N LEU A 167 6.94 -7.10 -16.14
CA LEU A 167 7.51 -5.76 -16.26
C LEU A 167 7.26 -4.93 -15.01
N ARG A 168 6.10 -5.09 -14.36
CA ARG A 168 5.79 -4.44 -13.07
C ARG A 168 6.76 -4.88 -11.97
N HIS A 169 7.07 -6.18 -11.90
CA HIS A 169 8.06 -6.71 -10.96
C HIS A 169 9.44 -6.09 -11.15
N ASP A 170 9.93 -6.11 -12.39
CA ASP A 170 11.26 -5.57 -12.73
C ASP A 170 11.35 -4.06 -12.45
N THR A 171 10.28 -3.32 -12.76
CA THR A 171 10.23 -1.86 -12.57
C THR A 171 10.22 -1.46 -11.11
N ARG A 172 9.64 -2.25 -10.18
CA ARG A 172 9.72 -1.98 -8.73
C ARG A 172 11.18 -1.95 -8.25
N ALA A 173 11.99 -2.91 -8.70
CA ALA A 173 13.41 -2.94 -8.37
C ALA A 173 14.15 -1.71 -8.95
N GLU A 174 13.80 -1.29 -10.16
CA GLU A 174 14.33 -0.07 -10.79
C GLU A 174 13.97 1.19 -10.01
N PHE A 175 12.74 1.32 -9.50
CA PHE A 175 12.33 2.46 -8.68
C PHE A 175 13.13 2.54 -7.36
N LYS A 176 13.36 1.40 -6.70
CA LYS A 176 14.20 1.37 -5.49
C LYS A 176 15.64 1.81 -5.78
N ARG A 177 16.20 1.37 -6.92
CA ARG A 177 17.53 1.78 -7.36
C ARG A 177 17.54 3.27 -7.66
N LEU A 178 16.58 3.76 -8.43
CA LEU A 178 16.43 5.15 -8.81
C LEU A 178 16.34 6.06 -7.57
N HIS A 179 15.54 5.68 -6.57
CA HIS A 179 15.43 6.45 -5.32
C HIS A 179 16.79 6.58 -4.61
N ARG A 180 17.58 5.50 -4.55
CA ARG A 180 18.94 5.55 -3.98
C ARG A 180 19.89 6.46 -4.77
N GLU A 181 19.82 6.42 -6.11
CA GLU A 181 20.62 7.26 -6.99
C GLU A 181 20.22 8.74 -6.93
N LEU A 182 18.93 9.04 -6.74
CA LEU A 182 18.41 10.40 -6.58
C LEU A 182 18.70 11.04 -5.22
N GLY A 183 19.04 10.23 -4.21
CA GLY A 183 19.50 10.63 -2.88
C GLY A 183 18.53 11.55 -2.14
N SER A 184 18.52 12.84 -2.43
CA SER A 184 17.73 13.85 -1.70
C SER A 184 16.34 14.14 -2.27
N THR A 185 15.96 13.51 -3.38
CA THR A 185 14.63 13.71 -3.98
C THR A 185 13.57 12.95 -3.19
N THR A 186 12.58 13.68 -2.70
CA THR A 186 11.40 13.10 -2.04
C THR A 186 10.49 12.48 -3.10
N ILE A 187 9.98 11.27 -2.85
CA ILE A 187 9.03 10.60 -3.75
C ILE A 187 7.72 10.37 -3.02
N ILE A 188 6.61 10.78 -3.61
CA ILE A 188 5.26 10.37 -3.19
C ILE A 188 4.66 9.53 -4.29
N TYR A 189 4.37 8.28 -3.97
CA TYR A 189 3.93 7.24 -4.90
C TYR A 189 2.52 6.77 -4.56
N ALA A 190 1.55 7.06 -5.41
CA ALA A 190 0.17 6.61 -5.24
C ALA A 190 -0.07 5.30 -6.00
N THR A 191 -0.68 4.31 -5.35
CA THR A 191 -1.01 3.02 -5.94
C THR A 191 -2.21 2.35 -5.26
N PRO A 192 -3.02 1.56 -5.99
CA PRO A 192 -3.97 0.64 -5.38
C PRO A 192 -3.35 -0.73 -5.04
N ASP A 193 -2.12 -1.00 -5.51
CA ASP A 193 -1.44 -2.29 -5.35
C ASP A 193 -0.60 -2.31 -4.06
N GLN A 194 -0.98 -3.21 -3.14
CA GLN A 194 -0.28 -3.36 -1.86
C GLN A 194 1.17 -3.82 -2.04
N LEU A 195 1.47 -4.68 -3.02
CA LEU A 195 2.83 -5.17 -3.25
C LEU A 195 3.76 -4.04 -3.68
N GLU A 196 3.26 -3.07 -4.46
CA GLU A 196 4.01 -1.87 -4.82
C GLU A 196 4.30 -1.02 -3.58
N ALA A 197 3.25 -0.70 -2.79
CA ALA A 197 3.37 0.13 -1.59
C ALA A 197 4.31 -0.51 -0.56
N LEU A 198 4.09 -1.78 -0.20
CA LEU A 198 4.88 -2.51 0.80
C LEU A 198 6.34 -2.73 0.37
N SER A 199 6.57 -2.95 -0.94
CA SER A 199 7.93 -3.20 -1.43
C SER A 199 8.78 -1.96 -1.58
N MET A 200 8.20 -0.78 -1.83
CA MET A 200 8.93 0.44 -2.16
C MET A 200 8.84 1.52 -1.08
N GLY A 201 7.71 1.65 -0.39
CA GLY A 201 7.49 2.68 0.63
C GLY A 201 8.34 2.47 1.87
N GLN A 202 8.99 3.51 2.35
CA GLN A 202 9.60 3.55 3.69
C GLN A 202 8.52 3.75 4.76
N ARG A 203 7.54 4.59 4.46
CA ARG A 203 6.26 4.72 5.15
C ARG A 203 5.14 4.71 4.14
N ILE A 204 3.97 4.25 4.58
CA ILE A 204 2.78 4.12 3.75
C ILE A 204 1.62 4.82 4.45
N GLY A 205 0.98 5.76 3.76
CA GLY A 205 -0.30 6.33 4.16
C GLY A 205 -1.45 5.58 3.51
N VAL A 206 -2.29 4.94 4.31
CA VAL A 206 -3.49 4.26 3.80
C VAL A 206 -4.63 5.26 3.68
N LEU A 207 -5.10 5.45 2.44
CA LEU A 207 -6.18 6.39 2.11
C LEU A 207 -7.48 5.63 1.84
N ARG A 208 -8.52 5.94 2.63
CA ARG A 208 -9.88 5.38 2.49
C ARG A 208 -10.88 6.52 2.40
N ALA A 209 -11.68 6.56 1.33
CA ALA A 209 -12.76 7.53 1.15
C ALA A 209 -12.37 8.99 1.48
N GLY A 210 -11.20 9.45 0.98
CA GLY A 210 -10.71 10.80 1.17
C GLY A 210 -10.10 11.11 2.54
N ARG A 211 -9.85 10.09 3.37
CA ARG A 211 -9.19 10.23 4.69
C ARG A 211 -7.97 9.32 4.79
N ILE A 212 -6.92 9.79 5.42
CA ILE A 212 -5.82 8.92 5.88
C ILE A 212 -6.32 8.21 7.13
N VAL A 213 -6.30 6.86 7.10
CA VAL A 213 -6.73 6.01 8.23
C VAL A 213 -5.56 5.49 9.05
N GLN A 214 -4.37 5.35 8.44
CA GLN A 214 -3.12 4.98 9.13
C GLN A 214 -1.91 5.42 8.31
N ILE A 215 -0.83 5.83 8.98
CA ILE A 215 0.48 6.08 8.38
C ILE A 215 1.52 5.32 9.18
N ASP A 216 2.16 4.32 8.56
CA ASP A 216 3.14 3.49 9.24
C ASP A 216 4.18 2.91 8.28
N ALA A 217 5.21 2.26 8.86
CA ALA A 217 6.11 1.39 8.13
C ALA A 217 5.37 0.14 7.61
N PRO A 218 5.84 -0.48 6.51
CA PRO A 218 5.19 -1.68 5.94
C PRO A 218 4.92 -2.80 6.94
N ASP A 219 5.88 -3.12 7.81
CA ASP A 219 5.75 -4.17 8.83
C ASP A 219 4.67 -3.84 9.87
N ALA A 220 4.57 -2.59 10.31
CA ALA A 220 3.55 -2.15 11.26
C ALA A 220 2.14 -2.22 10.67
N LEU A 221 1.94 -1.81 9.41
CA LEU A 221 0.64 -1.96 8.74
C LEU A 221 0.16 -3.41 8.66
N TYR A 222 1.09 -4.35 8.49
CA TYR A 222 0.78 -5.78 8.46
C TYR A 222 0.50 -6.35 9.84
N ARG A 223 1.35 -6.03 10.85
CA ARG A 223 1.29 -6.64 12.19
C ARG A 223 0.31 -5.96 13.13
N THR A 224 0.21 -4.64 13.04
CA THR A 224 -0.60 -3.79 13.93
C THR A 224 -1.50 -2.85 13.12
N PRO A 225 -2.43 -3.40 12.29
CA PRO A 225 -3.36 -2.58 11.54
C PRO A 225 -4.27 -1.79 12.47
N GLY A 226 -4.52 -0.52 12.17
CA GLY A 226 -5.34 0.38 12.98
C GLY A 226 -6.84 0.11 12.89
N ASP A 227 -7.27 -0.57 11.82
CA ASP A 227 -8.65 -1.01 11.64
C ASP A 227 -8.72 -2.29 10.78
N ASP A 228 -9.91 -2.86 10.68
CA ASP A 228 -10.20 -4.05 9.87
C ASP A 228 -10.02 -3.82 8.37
N PHE A 229 -10.24 -2.58 7.91
CA PHE A 229 -10.01 -2.20 6.53
C PHE A 229 -8.52 -2.26 6.17
N VAL A 230 -7.64 -1.68 7.00
CA VAL A 230 -6.18 -1.78 6.80
C VAL A 230 -5.73 -3.23 6.86
N ALA A 231 -6.25 -4.00 7.83
CA ALA A 231 -5.96 -5.43 7.95
C ALA A 231 -6.32 -6.21 6.68
N GLY A 232 -7.50 -5.92 6.09
CA GLY A 232 -7.98 -6.55 4.86
C GLY A 232 -7.28 -6.07 3.59
N LEU A 233 -6.74 -4.84 3.59
CA LEU A 233 -6.05 -4.26 2.45
C LEU A 233 -4.60 -4.76 2.35
N VAL A 234 -3.97 -5.11 3.48
CA VAL A 234 -2.55 -5.48 3.57
C VAL A 234 -2.40 -6.96 3.90
N GLY A 235 -1.79 -7.69 2.98
CA GLY A 235 -1.55 -9.13 3.04
C GLY A 235 -2.14 -9.88 1.86
N ASP A 236 -1.41 -10.89 1.35
CA ASP A 236 -1.83 -11.74 0.24
C ASP A 236 -1.56 -13.21 0.60
N PRO A 237 -2.64 -14.01 0.67
CA PRO A 237 -4.06 -13.68 0.62
C PRO A 237 -4.51 -12.73 1.74
N PRO A 238 -5.66 -12.04 1.57
CA PRO A 238 -6.21 -11.17 2.62
C PRO A 238 -6.48 -11.92 3.93
N ILE A 239 -6.42 -11.20 5.05
CA ILE A 239 -6.73 -11.71 6.38
C ILE A 239 -8.16 -12.29 6.44
N ASN A 240 -8.35 -13.40 7.16
CA ASN A 240 -9.68 -13.93 7.47
C ASN A 240 -10.31 -13.07 8.57
N LEU A 241 -11.37 -12.32 8.25
CA LEU A 241 -12.14 -11.53 9.20
C LEU A 241 -13.40 -12.27 9.61
N LEU A 242 -13.55 -12.56 10.90
CA LEU A 242 -14.56 -13.48 11.44
C LEU A 242 -15.36 -12.81 12.57
N PRO A 243 -16.66 -13.06 12.66
CA PRO A 243 -17.45 -12.61 13.79
C PRO A 243 -17.06 -13.41 15.04
N GLY A 244 -16.73 -12.71 16.12
CA GLY A 244 -16.47 -13.27 17.44
C GLY A 244 -17.40 -12.69 18.51
N THR A 245 -17.55 -13.38 19.63
CA THR A 245 -18.34 -12.89 20.77
C THR A 245 -17.52 -13.02 22.06
N LEU A 246 -17.38 -11.92 22.79
CA LEU A 246 -16.72 -11.90 24.09
C LEU A 246 -17.60 -12.64 25.13
N ARG A 247 -17.01 -13.59 25.85
CA ARG A 247 -17.64 -14.36 26.91
C ARG A 247 -16.86 -14.27 28.21
N ALA A 248 -17.54 -14.09 29.30
CA ALA A 248 -16.97 -14.28 30.63
C ALA A 248 -16.94 -15.78 30.95
N THR A 249 -15.82 -16.26 31.50
CA THR A 249 -15.66 -17.64 31.99
C THR A 249 -15.07 -17.59 33.41
N PRO A 250 -15.17 -18.70 34.19
CA PRO A 250 -14.55 -18.72 35.51
C PRO A 250 -13.02 -18.55 35.49
N ALA A 251 -12.37 -18.83 34.36
CA ALA A 251 -10.92 -18.68 34.14
C ALA A 251 -10.51 -17.32 33.56
N GLY A 252 -11.47 -16.40 33.36
CA GLY A 252 -11.25 -15.09 32.73
C GLY A 252 -12.17 -14.87 31.52
N SER A 253 -11.74 -14.02 30.59
CA SER A 253 -12.49 -13.74 29.36
C SER A 253 -12.01 -14.64 28.20
N ARG A 254 -12.94 -15.00 27.33
CA ARG A 254 -12.72 -15.78 26.09
C ARG A 254 -13.48 -15.14 24.95
N ILE A 255 -12.95 -15.25 23.74
CA ILE A 255 -13.63 -14.85 22.51
C ILE A 255 -14.05 -16.13 21.77
N ASP A 256 -15.37 -16.32 21.61
CA ASP A 256 -15.93 -17.46 20.92
C ASP A 256 -16.10 -17.15 19.42
N LEU A 257 -15.49 -17.95 18.58
CA LEU A 257 -15.76 -18.08 17.13
C LEU A 257 -16.68 -19.28 16.90
N PRO A 258 -17.31 -19.41 15.72
CA PRO A 258 -18.20 -20.54 15.41
C PRO A 258 -17.55 -21.91 15.53
N PHE A 259 -16.21 -22.00 15.47
CA PHE A 259 -15.46 -23.25 15.41
C PHE A 259 -14.34 -23.39 16.46
N MET A 260 -14.01 -22.32 17.17
CA MET A 260 -12.99 -22.36 18.24
C MET A 260 -13.19 -21.21 19.24
N GLY A 261 -12.53 -21.33 20.40
CA GLY A 261 -12.42 -20.23 21.36
C GLY A 261 -11.00 -19.73 21.50
N ILE A 262 -10.87 -18.44 21.67
CA ILE A 262 -9.59 -17.74 21.83
C ILE A 262 -9.51 -17.21 23.26
N ASP A 263 -8.40 -17.43 23.94
CA ASP A 263 -8.11 -16.83 25.24
C ASP A 263 -7.95 -15.30 25.08
N ALA A 264 -8.74 -14.54 25.82
CA ALA A 264 -8.76 -13.08 25.74
C ALA A 264 -7.78 -12.41 26.72
N ARG A 265 -7.02 -13.16 27.52
CA ARG A 265 -6.04 -12.58 28.47
C ARG A 265 -5.05 -11.60 27.82
N PRO A 266 -4.55 -11.82 26.59
CA PRO A 266 -3.67 -10.85 25.95
C PRO A 266 -4.27 -9.46 25.68
N TRP A 267 -5.57 -9.28 25.83
CA TRP A 267 -6.31 -8.04 25.64
C TRP A 267 -7.08 -7.61 26.91
N HIS A 268 -6.75 -8.18 28.07
CA HIS A 268 -7.55 -8.01 29.30
C HIS A 268 -7.78 -6.51 29.61
N GLY A 269 -6.71 -5.70 29.66
CA GLY A 269 -6.82 -4.28 29.99
C GLY A 269 -7.55 -3.46 28.94
N THR A 270 -7.38 -3.79 27.64
CA THR A 270 -8.07 -3.09 26.54
C THR A 270 -9.52 -3.55 26.38
N LEU A 271 -9.90 -4.72 26.87
CA LEU A 271 -11.26 -5.23 26.85
C LEU A 271 -12.08 -4.88 28.11
N ASP A 272 -11.49 -4.25 29.13
CA ASP A 272 -12.17 -3.90 30.39
C ASP A 272 -13.44 -3.05 30.19
N GLY A 273 -13.53 -2.27 29.10
CA GLY A 273 -14.72 -1.50 28.73
C GLY A 273 -15.81 -2.29 27.97
N PHE A 274 -15.57 -3.57 27.66
CA PHE A 274 -16.47 -4.39 26.86
C PHE A 274 -17.21 -5.42 27.73
N GLY A 275 -18.53 -5.39 27.72
CA GLY A 275 -19.37 -6.37 28.46
C GLY A 275 -19.39 -7.75 27.80
N ALA A 276 -19.70 -8.79 28.61
CA ALA A 276 -19.96 -10.12 28.06
C ALA A 276 -21.11 -10.06 27.02
N GLY A 277 -20.95 -10.76 25.91
CA GLY A 277 -21.87 -10.70 24.77
C GLY A 277 -21.50 -9.67 23.71
N THR A 278 -20.48 -8.83 23.92
CA THR A 278 -20.01 -7.87 22.92
C THR A 278 -19.55 -8.60 21.67
N ARG A 279 -20.00 -8.09 20.51
CA ARG A 279 -19.54 -8.56 19.21
C ARG A 279 -18.18 -7.95 18.87
N LEU A 280 -17.30 -8.79 18.40
CA LEU A 280 -15.95 -8.44 17.95
C LEU A 280 -15.74 -8.95 16.54
N THR A 281 -14.81 -8.36 15.80
CA THR A 281 -14.27 -8.94 14.56
C THR A 281 -12.87 -9.47 14.87
N VAL A 282 -12.67 -10.76 14.58
CA VAL A 282 -11.40 -11.47 14.80
C VAL A 282 -10.69 -11.62 13.46
N GLY A 283 -9.46 -11.14 13.36
CA GLY A 283 -8.61 -11.26 12.19
C GLY A 283 -7.60 -12.39 12.37
N LEU A 284 -7.61 -13.36 11.45
CA LEU A 284 -6.64 -14.46 11.39
C LEU A 284 -5.86 -14.37 10.07
N ARG A 285 -4.55 -14.10 10.15
CA ARG A 285 -3.72 -14.12 8.95
C ARG A 285 -3.65 -15.52 8.36
N PRO A 286 -3.76 -15.71 7.03
CA PRO A 286 -3.66 -17.03 6.40
C PRO A 286 -2.36 -17.77 6.73
N GLN A 287 -1.27 -17.03 6.93
CA GLN A 287 0.05 -17.57 7.30
C GLN A 287 0.15 -17.97 8.78
N ALA A 288 -0.79 -17.53 9.63
CA ALA A 288 -0.83 -17.83 11.05
C ALA A 288 -1.63 -19.11 11.36
N ILE A 289 -2.25 -19.72 10.36
CA ILE A 289 -3.02 -20.96 10.50
C ILE A 289 -2.14 -22.11 10.05
N HIS A 290 -1.95 -23.12 10.91
CA HIS A 290 -1.06 -24.26 10.65
C HIS A 290 -1.76 -25.58 10.90
N PRO A 291 -1.51 -26.62 10.08
CA PRO A 291 -1.95 -27.99 10.37
C PRO A 291 -1.13 -28.57 11.54
N VAL A 292 -1.78 -29.37 12.39
CA VAL A 292 -1.15 -30.04 13.52
C VAL A 292 -1.43 -31.54 13.50
N ALA A 293 -0.48 -32.35 14.00
CA ALA A 293 -0.63 -33.80 14.08
C ALA A 293 -1.55 -34.22 15.24
N ALA A 294 -1.67 -33.36 16.27
CA ALA A 294 -2.58 -33.55 17.41
C ALA A 294 -3.02 -32.18 17.89
N VAL A 295 -4.27 -32.02 18.32
CA VAL A 295 -4.83 -30.77 18.82
C VAL A 295 -4.03 -30.30 20.03
N PRO A 296 -3.33 -29.16 19.97
CA PRO A 296 -2.55 -28.65 21.10
C PRO A 296 -3.45 -27.97 22.15
N ASP A 297 -2.88 -27.71 23.33
CA ASP A 297 -3.49 -26.84 24.32
C ASP A 297 -3.45 -25.39 23.81
N GLY A 298 -4.48 -24.96 23.04
CA GLY A 298 -4.54 -23.62 22.45
C GLY A 298 -5.73 -23.45 21.49
N PRO A 299 -5.76 -22.37 20.71
CA PRO A 299 -6.81 -22.13 19.72
C PRO A 299 -6.65 -23.13 18.56
N ALA A 300 -7.37 -24.25 18.66
CA ALA A 300 -7.34 -25.33 17.67
C ALA A 300 -8.75 -25.68 17.18
N PHE A 301 -8.82 -26.17 15.93
CA PHE A 301 -10.06 -26.55 15.29
C PHE A 301 -9.82 -27.56 14.17
N THR A 302 -10.87 -28.30 13.83
CA THR A 302 -10.84 -29.23 12.71
C THR A 302 -11.50 -28.60 11.49
N ALA A 303 -10.91 -28.76 10.31
CA ALA A 303 -11.44 -28.25 9.05
C ALA A 303 -11.29 -29.25 7.90
N ARG A 304 -12.20 -29.16 6.92
CA ARG A 304 -12.11 -29.90 5.67
C ARG A 304 -11.48 -29.02 4.60
N VAL A 305 -10.53 -29.55 3.86
CA VAL A 305 -9.91 -28.87 2.72
C VAL A 305 -10.89 -28.82 1.56
N PHE A 306 -11.20 -27.60 1.08
CA PHE A 306 -12.16 -27.39 0.01
C PHE A 306 -11.47 -27.17 -1.34
N LEU A 307 -10.31 -26.46 -1.33
CA LEU A 307 -9.54 -26.15 -2.55
C LEU A 307 -8.06 -26.06 -2.19
N THR A 308 -7.21 -26.45 -3.12
CA THR A 308 -5.75 -26.30 -3.03
C THR A 308 -5.25 -25.54 -4.26
N GLU A 309 -4.48 -24.47 -4.05
CA GLU A 309 -3.87 -23.64 -5.11
C GLU A 309 -2.35 -23.61 -4.92
N PRO A 310 -1.59 -24.55 -5.54
CA PRO A 310 -0.13 -24.54 -5.46
C PRO A 310 0.44 -23.40 -6.34
N LEU A 311 1.27 -22.54 -5.72
CA LEU A 311 1.91 -21.39 -6.38
C LEU A 311 3.42 -21.60 -6.61
N GLY A 312 3.95 -22.79 -6.30
CA GLY A 312 5.34 -23.16 -6.49
C GLY A 312 6.10 -23.28 -5.17
N ASP A 313 6.29 -22.20 -4.44
CA ASP A 313 6.97 -22.18 -3.13
C ASP A 313 5.98 -22.29 -1.96
N VAL A 314 4.75 -21.85 -2.17
CA VAL A 314 3.65 -21.95 -1.20
C VAL A 314 2.40 -22.54 -1.86
N THR A 315 1.50 -23.04 -1.03
CA THR A 315 0.16 -23.46 -1.44
C THR A 315 -0.88 -22.71 -0.61
N ILE A 316 -1.88 -22.14 -1.27
CA ILE A 316 -3.06 -21.59 -0.62
C ILE A 316 -4.08 -22.70 -0.49
N LEU A 317 -4.61 -22.89 0.72
CA LEU A 317 -5.68 -23.82 1.02
C LEU A 317 -6.94 -23.06 1.43
N ASP A 318 -8.05 -23.26 0.72
CA ASP A 318 -9.36 -22.87 1.21
C ASP A 318 -9.91 -24.03 2.05
N ILE A 319 -10.17 -23.77 3.33
CA ILE A 319 -10.66 -24.77 4.29
C ILE A 319 -12.02 -24.39 4.84
N LEU A 320 -12.81 -25.40 5.18
CA LEU A 320 -14.12 -25.25 5.80
C LEU A 320 -14.06 -25.75 7.24
N ALA A 321 -14.08 -24.84 8.19
CA ALA A 321 -14.19 -25.14 9.61
C ALA A 321 -15.64 -25.48 9.99
N HIS A 322 -15.86 -25.96 11.22
CA HIS A 322 -17.18 -26.28 11.76
C HIS A 322 -18.16 -25.10 11.57
N GLY A 323 -19.43 -25.40 11.29
CA GLY A 323 -20.43 -24.37 10.99
C GLY A 323 -20.35 -23.77 9.58
N GLY A 324 -19.53 -24.33 8.68
CA GLY A 324 -19.40 -23.88 7.28
C GLY A 324 -18.57 -22.61 7.11
N THR A 325 -17.78 -22.23 8.12
CA THR A 325 -16.91 -21.05 8.05
C THR A 325 -15.75 -21.31 7.11
N ARG A 326 -15.65 -20.49 6.04
CA ARG A 326 -14.52 -20.53 5.11
C ARG A 326 -13.34 -19.76 5.66
N LEU A 327 -12.16 -20.35 5.56
CA LEU A 327 -10.88 -19.75 5.91
C LEU A 327 -9.87 -20.02 4.81
N ARG A 328 -8.93 -19.08 4.63
CA ARG A 328 -7.72 -19.28 3.85
C ARG A 328 -6.55 -19.55 4.75
N MET A 329 -5.73 -20.51 4.36
CA MET A 329 -4.48 -20.88 5.00
C MET A 329 -3.37 -20.89 3.94
N VAL A 330 -2.18 -20.45 4.28
CA VAL A 330 -1.00 -20.49 3.41
C VAL A 330 0.06 -21.34 4.04
N LEU A 331 0.50 -22.34 3.32
CA LEU A 331 1.56 -23.26 3.79
C LEU A 331 2.73 -23.25 2.82
N PRO A 332 3.97 -23.46 3.31
CA PRO A 332 5.08 -23.87 2.47
C PRO A 332 4.70 -25.12 1.67
N GLN A 333 5.14 -25.20 0.40
CA GLN A 333 4.81 -26.33 -0.49
C GLN A 333 5.14 -27.69 0.14
N GLU A 334 6.24 -27.79 0.87
CA GLU A 334 6.68 -29.02 1.55
C GLU A 334 5.67 -29.52 2.61
N GLN A 335 4.96 -28.62 3.28
CA GLN A 335 3.93 -28.97 4.26
C GLN A 335 2.60 -29.30 3.60
N ALA A 336 2.26 -28.57 2.52
CA ALA A 336 1.02 -28.77 1.78
C ALA A 336 1.00 -30.04 0.91
N TRP A 337 2.14 -30.60 0.56
CA TRP A 337 2.28 -31.70 -0.39
C TRP A 337 1.44 -32.94 -0.07
N ARG A 338 1.16 -33.19 1.21
CA ARG A 338 0.42 -34.35 1.68
C ARG A 338 -1.06 -34.08 1.91
N ILE A 339 -1.49 -32.86 1.66
CA ILE A 339 -2.86 -32.41 1.92
C ILE A 339 -3.63 -32.38 0.61
N ALA A 340 -4.68 -33.17 0.51
CA ALA A 340 -5.55 -33.25 -0.66
C ALA A 340 -6.90 -32.54 -0.41
N VAL A 341 -7.62 -32.26 -1.49
CA VAL A 341 -9.02 -31.81 -1.40
C VAL A 341 -9.84 -32.91 -0.73
N ASP A 342 -10.79 -32.52 0.10
CA ASP A 342 -11.65 -33.34 0.98
C ASP A 342 -10.94 -33.93 2.20
N ASP A 343 -9.64 -33.76 2.37
CA ASP A 343 -8.97 -34.16 3.63
C ASP A 343 -9.54 -33.38 4.82
N THR A 344 -9.62 -34.06 5.96
CA THR A 344 -9.92 -33.42 7.24
C THR A 344 -8.62 -33.24 8.01
N ILE A 345 -8.33 -31.99 8.38
CA ILE A 345 -7.09 -31.62 9.07
C ILE A 345 -7.40 -30.90 10.37
N ASP A 346 -6.61 -31.19 11.39
CA ASP A 346 -6.60 -30.38 12.61
C ASP A 346 -5.67 -29.20 12.44
N CYS A 347 -6.15 -28.01 12.82
CA CYS A 347 -5.46 -26.73 12.64
C CYS A 347 -5.29 -26.01 13.98
N THR A 348 -4.22 -25.26 14.10
CA THR A 348 -3.98 -24.30 15.18
C THR A 348 -3.73 -22.91 14.59
N VAL A 349 -3.82 -21.87 15.44
CA VAL A 349 -3.56 -20.49 15.07
C VAL A 349 -2.49 -19.92 15.98
N ASP A 350 -1.51 -19.25 15.39
CA ASP A 350 -0.51 -18.48 16.15
C ASP A 350 -1.19 -17.38 16.96
N ALA A 351 -1.29 -17.61 18.27
CA ALA A 351 -2.00 -16.69 19.16
C ALA A 351 -1.50 -15.25 19.03
N ASP A 352 -0.21 -15.03 18.81
CA ASP A 352 0.41 -13.71 18.69
C ASP A 352 0.06 -12.95 17.41
N GLN A 353 -0.45 -13.65 16.41
CA GLN A 353 -0.84 -13.06 15.12
C GLN A 353 -2.35 -12.80 15.00
N ILE A 354 -3.10 -13.05 16.07
CA ILE A 354 -4.54 -12.76 16.11
C ILE A 354 -4.74 -11.25 16.28
N CYS A 355 -5.52 -10.64 15.40
CA CYS A 355 -5.96 -9.25 15.48
C CYS A 355 -7.41 -9.18 16.01
N LEU A 356 -7.71 -8.20 16.84
CA LEU A 356 -9.07 -7.93 17.28
C LEU A 356 -9.52 -6.53 16.85
N PHE A 357 -10.78 -6.44 16.46
CA PHE A 357 -11.40 -5.18 16.06
C PHE A 357 -12.78 -5.04 16.71
N ALA A 358 -13.16 -3.82 17.08
CA ALA A 358 -14.52 -3.50 17.49
C ALA A 358 -15.47 -3.69 16.30
N HIS A 359 -16.49 -4.52 16.45
CA HIS A 359 -17.35 -4.93 15.33
C HIS A 359 -18.07 -3.76 14.66
N GLU A 360 -18.50 -2.75 15.43
CA GLU A 360 -19.28 -1.62 14.91
C GLU A 360 -18.42 -0.58 14.17
N THR A 361 -17.20 -0.34 14.64
CA THR A 361 -16.33 0.72 14.13
C THR A 361 -15.21 0.20 13.22
N GLY A 362 -14.90 -1.09 13.31
CA GLY A 362 -13.73 -1.70 12.69
C GLY A 362 -12.40 -1.35 13.38
N THR A 363 -12.41 -0.48 14.39
CA THR A 363 -11.19 0.00 15.07
C THR A 363 -10.47 -1.14 15.77
N ALA A 364 -9.15 -1.19 15.65
CA ALA A 364 -8.33 -2.20 16.30
C ALA A 364 -8.41 -2.11 17.83
N ILE A 365 -8.45 -3.28 18.45
CA ILE A 365 -8.32 -3.46 19.91
C ILE A 365 -6.89 -4.02 20.12
N PRO A 366 -5.94 -3.17 20.56
CA PRO A 366 -4.56 -3.58 20.71
C PRO A 366 -4.40 -4.58 21.85
N ARG A 367 -3.39 -5.43 21.76
CA ARG A 367 -2.97 -6.27 22.89
C ARG A 367 -2.40 -5.41 24.02
N ASP A 368 -2.51 -5.90 25.24
CA ASP A 368 -1.91 -5.24 26.40
C ASP A 368 -0.39 -5.07 26.18
N GLY A 369 0.10 -3.85 26.42
CA GLY A 369 1.52 -3.52 26.22
C GLY A 369 1.94 -3.23 24.78
N THR A 370 1.04 -3.33 23.80
CA THR A 370 1.31 -2.84 22.42
C THR A 370 0.76 -1.41 22.28
N ALA A 371 1.55 -0.51 21.67
CA ALA A 371 1.05 0.82 21.34
C ALA A 371 -0.08 0.72 20.30
N ALA A 372 -1.15 1.50 20.48
CA ALA A 372 -2.14 1.67 19.41
C ALA A 372 -1.46 2.27 18.19
N ALA A 373 -1.86 1.82 16.98
CA ALA A 373 -1.42 2.43 15.73
C ALA A 373 -1.81 3.93 15.71
N GLY A 374 -0.84 4.82 15.54
CA GLY A 374 -1.00 6.27 15.56
C GLY A 374 -1.44 6.86 14.21
#